data_a73cad8c27724e4ce49eb7451057dc60
#
_entry.id   a73cad8c27724e4ce49eb7451057dc60
#
_cell.length_a   1.000
_cell.length_b   1.000
_cell.length_c   1.000
_cell.angle_alpha   90.00
_cell.angle_beta   90.00
_cell.angle_gamma   90.00
#
_symmetry.space_group_name_H-M   'P 1'
#
loop_
_entity.id
_entity.type
_entity.pdbx_description
1 polymer ?
#
loop_
_entity_poly.entity_id
_entity_poly.type
_entity_poly.pdbx_seq_one_letter_code
_entity_poly.pdbx_strand_id
1 'polypeptide(L)'
;MSRLIRNLFVMLALLVSVPALANPAWTTYSAEAFARAQASGKTIVVDVHATWCPTCRAQAPILDALRSEPQLKNAIFVKVDFDTEKAFLRQHRIPRQSTVLVFKGTRETARSIAETRPEQLRAAVLGGA
;
A
#
# COMPACT_ATOMS: atom_id res chain seq x y z
N MET A 1 -4.62 33.04 -63.74
CA MET A 1 -4.62 31.63 -63.30
C MET A 1 -4.12 31.55 -61.88
N SER A 2 -5.03 31.53 -60.94
CA SER A 2 -4.72 31.45 -59.51
C SER A 2 -4.53 30.01 -59.11
N ARG A 3 -3.34 29.69 -58.62
CA ARG A 3 -3.11 28.42 -57.95
C ARG A 3 -3.25 28.65 -56.45
N LEU A 4 -4.40 28.30 -55.94
CA LEU A 4 -4.67 28.20 -54.51
C LEU A 4 -3.88 27.02 -53.94
N ILE A 5 -2.78 27.36 -53.24
CA ILE A 5 -2.05 26.37 -52.43
C ILE A 5 -2.79 26.29 -51.09
N ARG A 6 -3.55 25.24 -50.96
CA ARG A 6 -4.31 24.91 -49.77
C ARG A 6 -3.35 24.23 -48.77
N ASN A 7 -2.79 25.02 -47.86
CA ASN A 7 -2.02 24.51 -46.77
C ASN A 7 -2.94 23.77 -45.81
N LEU A 8 -2.96 22.44 -45.93
CA LEU A 8 -3.60 21.56 -44.99
C LEU A 8 -2.66 21.38 -43.81
N PHE A 9 -2.83 22.20 -42.78
CA PHE A 9 -2.22 21.96 -41.46
C PHE A 9 -2.89 20.75 -40.82
N VAL A 10 -2.27 19.58 -41.00
CA VAL A 10 -2.61 18.40 -40.20
C VAL A 10 -2.02 18.63 -38.80
N MET A 11 -2.83 19.15 -37.89
CA MET A 11 -2.51 19.12 -36.46
C MET A 11 -2.56 17.67 -36.01
N LEU A 12 -1.39 17.03 -35.93
CA LEU A 12 -1.21 15.74 -35.29
C LEU A 12 -1.25 16.00 -33.80
N ALA A 13 -2.44 15.89 -33.19
CA ALA A 13 -2.60 15.91 -31.76
C ALA A 13 -1.92 14.66 -31.17
N LEU A 14 -0.71 14.83 -30.67
CA LEU A 14 -0.04 13.83 -29.84
C LEU A 14 -0.86 13.64 -28.57
N LEU A 15 -1.69 12.61 -28.55
CA LEU A 15 -2.33 12.13 -27.34
C LEU A 15 -1.21 11.57 -26.42
N VAL A 16 -0.70 12.42 -25.56
CA VAL A 16 0.17 11.99 -24.47
C VAL A 16 -0.71 11.23 -23.50
N SER A 17 -0.72 9.90 -23.65
CA SER A 17 -1.34 9.01 -22.67
C SER A 17 -0.52 9.12 -21.37
N VAL A 18 -1.01 9.90 -20.42
CA VAL A 18 -0.46 9.88 -19.06
C VAL A 18 -0.84 8.52 -18.48
N PRO A 19 0.12 7.65 -18.11
CA PRO A 19 -0.22 6.41 -17.47
C PRO A 19 -0.91 6.73 -16.15
N ALA A 20 -2.12 6.22 -15.97
CA ALA A 20 -2.80 6.29 -14.67
C ALA A 20 -1.92 5.56 -13.65
N LEU A 21 -1.50 6.28 -12.58
CA LEU A 21 -0.75 5.67 -11.49
C LEU A 21 -1.64 4.64 -10.82
N ALA A 22 -1.31 3.36 -10.99
CA ALA A 22 -2.01 2.28 -10.31
C ALA A 22 -1.81 2.38 -8.78
N ASN A 23 -2.84 2.02 -8.02
CA ASN A 23 -2.74 1.91 -6.57
C ASN A 23 -1.63 0.91 -6.20
N PRO A 24 -0.91 1.12 -5.09
CA PRO A 24 0.09 0.17 -4.62
C PRO A 24 -0.52 -1.22 -4.45
N ALA A 25 0.17 -2.25 -4.95
CA ALA A 25 -0.26 -3.63 -4.80
C ALA A 25 0.21 -4.20 -3.45
N TRP A 26 -0.54 -5.17 -2.91
CA TRP A 26 -0.06 -5.98 -1.80
C TRP A 26 1.10 -6.86 -2.27
N THR A 27 2.16 -6.90 -1.48
CA THR A 27 3.30 -7.79 -1.68
C THR A 27 3.40 -8.79 -0.54
N THR A 28 3.87 -9.99 -0.84
CA THR A 28 4.18 -10.98 0.19
C THR A 28 5.47 -10.61 0.90
N TYR A 29 5.49 -10.74 2.21
CA TYR A 29 6.67 -10.46 3.01
C TYR A 29 7.85 -11.38 2.60
N SER A 30 9.02 -10.77 2.54
CA SER A 30 10.31 -11.44 2.68
C SER A 30 11.23 -10.52 3.47
N ALA A 31 12.14 -11.09 4.26
CA ALA A 31 13.05 -10.29 5.08
C ALA A 31 13.90 -9.32 4.23
N GLU A 32 14.35 -9.78 3.07
CA GLU A 32 15.16 -8.96 2.16
C GLU A 32 14.36 -7.82 1.54
N ALA A 33 13.15 -8.10 1.04
CA ALA A 33 12.29 -7.07 0.45
C ALA A 33 11.85 -6.05 1.50
N PHE A 34 11.56 -6.50 2.72
CA PHE A 34 11.21 -5.61 3.83
C PHE A 34 12.37 -4.69 4.22
N ALA A 35 13.59 -5.24 4.30
CA ALA A 35 14.78 -4.45 4.58
C ALA A 35 15.03 -3.38 3.49
N ARG A 36 14.83 -3.72 2.21
CA ARG A 36 14.92 -2.74 1.11
C ARG A 36 13.84 -1.67 1.22
N ALA A 37 12.62 -2.06 1.56
CA ALA A 37 11.52 -1.13 1.77
C ALA A 37 11.84 -0.14 2.90
N GLN A 38 12.35 -0.64 4.02
CA GLN A 38 12.79 0.21 5.13
C GLN A 38 13.92 1.16 4.74
N ALA A 39 14.90 0.68 3.98
CA ALA A 39 16.01 1.50 3.49
C ALA A 39 15.55 2.61 2.52
N SER A 40 14.43 2.44 1.84
CA SER A 40 13.87 3.46 0.94
C SER A 40 13.30 4.68 1.67
N GLY A 41 13.08 4.60 2.98
CA GLY A 41 12.46 5.65 3.78
C GLY A 41 10.96 5.84 3.55
N LYS A 42 10.35 5.02 2.69
CA LYS A 42 8.91 5.11 2.38
C LYS A 42 8.04 4.66 3.54
N THR A 43 6.77 5.06 3.48
CA THR A 43 5.73 4.50 4.34
C THR A 43 5.49 3.04 3.96
N ILE A 44 5.46 2.16 4.95
CA ILE A 44 5.18 0.73 4.77
C ILE A 44 3.96 0.39 5.62
N VAL A 45 2.93 -0.15 5.00
CA VAL A 45 1.73 -0.67 5.68
C VAL A 45 1.84 -2.19 5.73
N VAL A 46 1.85 -2.75 6.92
CA VAL A 46 1.99 -4.19 7.15
C VAL A 46 0.68 -4.76 7.69
N ASP A 47 0.17 -5.78 7.02
CA ASP A 47 -0.97 -6.58 7.45
C ASP A 47 -0.49 -7.95 7.90
N VAL A 48 -0.53 -8.18 9.22
CA VAL A 48 -0.25 -9.52 9.79
C VAL A 48 -1.53 -10.32 9.79
N HIS A 49 -1.66 -11.25 8.86
CA HIS A 49 -2.91 -11.98 8.61
C HIS A 49 -2.73 -13.48 8.67
N ALA A 50 -3.86 -14.18 8.78
CA ALA A 50 -3.96 -15.61 8.57
C ALA A 50 -5.20 -15.92 7.72
N THR A 51 -5.14 -16.94 6.88
CA THR A 51 -6.24 -17.30 5.98
C THR A 51 -7.49 -17.76 6.70
N TRP A 52 -7.37 -18.31 7.90
CA TRP A 52 -8.45 -18.80 8.76
C TRP A 52 -9.06 -17.73 9.66
N CYS A 53 -8.53 -16.52 9.67
CA CYS A 53 -8.83 -15.48 10.66
C CYS A 53 -10.05 -14.65 10.24
N PRO A 54 -11.20 -14.73 10.97
CA PRO A 54 -12.39 -13.92 10.67
C PRO A 54 -12.17 -12.42 10.79
N THR A 55 -11.41 -11.99 11.80
CA THR A 55 -11.08 -10.58 12.01
C THR A 55 -10.25 -10.02 10.85
N CYS A 56 -9.31 -10.83 10.32
CA CYS A 56 -8.52 -10.45 9.13
C CYS A 56 -9.42 -10.27 7.90
N ARG A 57 -10.41 -11.15 7.72
CA ARG A 57 -11.38 -11.01 6.62
C ARG A 57 -12.21 -9.74 6.74
N ALA A 58 -12.57 -9.35 7.96
CA ALA A 58 -13.29 -8.10 8.21
C ALA A 58 -12.41 -6.86 7.92
N GLN A 59 -11.12 -6.94 8.20
CA GLN A 59 -10.17 -5.87 7.92
C GLN A 59 -9.83 -5.72 6.42
N ALA A 60 -9.86 -6.81 5.67
CA ALA A 60 -9.37 -6.83 4.29
C ALA A 60 -9.97 -5.75 3.39
N PRO A 61 -11.28 -5.53 3.30
CA PRO A 61 -11.84 -4.47 2.46
C PRO A 61 -11.44 -3.07 2.92
N ILE A 62 -11.24 -2.87 4.22
CA ILE A 62 -10.82 -1.58 4.78
C ILE A 62 -9.37 -1.30 4.36
N LEU A 63 -8.50 -2.27 4.51
CA LEU A 63 -7.08 -2.16 4.13
C LEU A 63 -6.91 -2.03 2.61
N ASP A 64 -7.74 -2.72 1.82
CA ASP A 64 -7.72 -2.57 0.36
C ASP A 64 -8.13 -1.17 -0.08
N ALA A 65 -9.12 -0.58 0.57
CA ALA A 65 -9.54 0.80 0.30
C ALA A 65 -8.43 1.82 0.60
N LEU A 66 -7.58 1.57 1.60
CA LEU A 66 -6.46 2.44 1.94
C LEU A 66 -5.41 2.55 0.82
N ARG A 67 -5.30 1.56 -0.04
CA ARG A 67 -4.40 1.62 -1.20
C ARG A 67 -4.75 2.74 -2.18
N SER A 68 -5.98 3.21 -2.15
CA SER A 68 -6.46 4.33 -2.98
C SER A 68 -6.30 5.70 -2.30
N GLU A 69 -5.85 5.75 -1.07
CA GLU A 69 -5.65 7.02 -0.37
C GLU A 69 -4.49 7.80 -0.99
N PRO A 70 -4.68 9.08 -1.36
CA PRO A 70 -3.61 9.90 -1.94
C PRO A 70 -2.35 9.95 -1.07
N GLN A 71 -2.53 9.94 0.25
CA GLN A 71 -1.45 9.96 1.24
C GLN A 71 -0.59 8.69 1.19
N LEU A 72 -1.13 7.58 0.69
CA LEU A 72 -0.48 6.28 0.61
C LEU A 72 -0.10 5.87 -0.82
N LYS A 73 -0.19 6.77 -1.78
CA LYS A 73 0.08 6.47 -3.20
C LYS A 73 1.47 5.90 -3.47
N ASN A 74 2.46 6.26 -2.65
CA ASN A 74 3.84 5.79 -2.75
C ASN A 74 4.22 4.80 -1.64
N ALA A 75 3.25 4.39 -0.81
CA ALA A 75 3.49 3.44 0.26
C ALA A 75 3.70 2.03 -0.29
N ILE A 76 4.39 1.22 0.49
CA ILE A 76 4.60 -0.20 0.23
C ILE A 76 3.64 -0.96 1.14
N PHE A 77 2.83 -1.86 0.56
CA PHE A 77 1.86 -2.68 1.27
C PHE A 77 2.39 -4.10 1.35
N VAL A 78 2.53 -4.62 2.57
CA VAL A 78 3.17 -5.93 2.82
C VAL A 78 2.23 -6.81 3.63
N LYS A 79 1.98 -8.04 3.16
CA LYS A 79 1.29 -9.07 3.92
C LYS A 79 2.29 -10.00 4.59
N VAL A 80 2.15 -10.15 5.90
CA VAL A 80 2.92 -11.08 6.72
C VAL A 80 2.02 -12.21 7.16
N ASP A 81 2.40 -13.46 6.85
CA ASP A 81 1.67 -14.64 7.27
C ASP A 81 1.96 -14.94 8.74
N PHE A 82 0.93 -14.86 9.57
CA PHE A 82 1.04 -15.14 11.00
C PHE A 82 1.48 -16.58 11.30
N ASP A 83 1.09 -17.53 10.45
CA ASP A 83 1.37 -18.93 10.71
C ASP A 83 2.81 -19.31 10.36
N THR A 84 3.44 -18.63 9.41
CA THR A 84 4.77 -19.01 8.89
C THR A 84 5.89 -18.04 9.23
N GLU A 85 5.61 -16.72 9.33
CA GLU A 85 6.64 -15.69 9.49
C GLU A 85 7.01 -15.43 10.97
N LYS A 86 7.35 -16.50 11.69
CA LYS A 86 7.59 -16.45 13.15
C LYS A 86 8.72 -15.53 13.57
N ALA A 87 9.76 -15.39 12.75
CA ALA A 87 10.86 -14.47 13.04
C ALA A 87 10.39 -13.00 13.04
N PHE A 88 9.56 -12.61 12.05
CA PHE A 88 8.96 -11.29 12.01
C PHE A 88 8.09 -11.03 13.25
N LEU A 89 7.25 -12.01 13.63
CA LEU A 89 6.36 -11.87 14.78
C LEU A 89 7.14 -11.62 16.08
N ARG A 90 8.23 -12.36 16.28
CA ARG A 90 9.08 -12.18 17.46
C ARG A 90 9.80 -10.83 17.43
N GLN A 91 10.39 -10.48 16.30
CA GLN A 91 11.15 -9.24 16.15
C GLN A 91 10.29 -8.01 16.43
N HIS A 92 9.04 -8.01 15.97
CA HIS A 92 8.14 -6.88 16.10
C HIS A 92 7.12 -7.04 17.23
N ARG A 93 7.25 -8.08 18.07
CA ARG A 93 6.37 -8.35 19.21
C ARG A 93 4.90 -8.34 18.81
N ILE A 94 4.58 -9.13 17.80
CA ILE A 94 3.20 -9.24 17.30
C ILE A 94 2.41 -10.18 18.20
N PRO A 95 1.34 -9.72 18.86
CA PRO A 95 0.61 -10.54 19.85
C PRO A 95 -0.37 -11.51 19.18
N ARG A 96 -0.86 -11.18 17.99
CA ARG A 96 -1.85 -11.97 17.26
C ARG A 96 -1.93 -11.54 15.79
N GLN A 97 -2.60 -12.37 15.00
CA GLN A 97 -3.05 -11.99 13.65
C GLN A 97 -4.00 -10.77 13.74
N SER A 98 -4.31 -10.13 12.64
CA SER A 98 -5.08 -8.87 12.58
C SER A 98 -4.35 -7.69 13.21
N THR A 99 -3.04 -7.78 13.36
CA THR A 99 -2.19 -6.65 13.72
C THR A 99 -1.78 -5.92 12.47
N VAL A 100 -2.04 -4.61 12.43
CA VAL A 100 -1.64 -3.72 11.35
C VAL A 100 -0.57 -2.78 11.86
N LEU A 101 0.56 -2.73 11.18
CA LEU A 101 1.67 -1.85 11.51
C LEU A 101 1.88 -0.82 10.41
N VAL A 102 2.35 0.35 10.78
CA VAL A 102 2.85 1.34 9.83
C VAL A 102 4.29 1.69 10.20
N PHE A 103 5.15 1.72 9.20
CA PHE A 103 6.54 2.16 9.34
C PHE A 103 6.80 3.37 8.45
N LYS A 104 7.67 4.26 8.92
CA LYS A 104 8.39 5.22 8.07
C LYS A 104 9.86 4.81 8.06
N GLY A 105 10.30 4.24 6.95
CA GLY A 105 11.61 3.59 6.92
C GLY A 105 11.69 2.49 7.98
N THR A 106 12.62 2.60 8.90
CA THR A 106 12.84 1.62 9.97
C THR A 106 12.00 1.86 11.23
N ARG A 107 11.30 2.99 11.30
CA ARG A 107 10.58 3.38 12.51
C ARG A 107 9.12 2.96 12.45
N GLU A 108 8.64 2.18 13.42
CA GLU A 108 7.21 1.91 13.58
C GLU A 108 6.51 3.19 14.06
N THR A 109 5.53 3.65 13.29
CA THR A 109 4.80 4.90 13.53
C THR A 109 3.36 4.70 13.97
N ALA A 110 2.78 3.53 13.71
CA ALA A 110 1.45 3.17 14.17
C ALA A 110 1.31 1.66 14.33
N ARG A 111 0.42 1.28 15.24
CA ARG A 111 0.06 -0.12 15.49
C ARG A 111 -1.42 -0.19 15.84
N SER A 112 -2.14 -1.07 15.17
CA SER A 112 -3.55 -1.35 15.43
C SER A 112 -3.75 -2.85 15.55
N ILE A 113 -4.47 -3.29 16.59
CA ILE A 113 -4.67 -4.70 16.88
C ILE A 113 -6.15 -5.01 16.84
N ALA A 114 -6.55 -5.91 15.95
CA ALA A 114 -7.92 -6.42 15.81
C ALA A 114 -8.99 -5.34 15.58
N GLU A 115 -8.62 -4.18 15.08
CA GLU A 115 -9.58 -3.11 14.78
C GLU A 115 -10.35 -3.43 13.50
N THR A 116 -11.66 -3.48 13.59
CA THR A 116 -12.55 -3.77 12.44
C THR A 116 -13.48 -2.62 12.10
N ARG A 117 -13.44 -1.54 12.86
CA ARG A 117 -14.21 -0.32 12.56
C ARG A 117 -13.49 0.48 11.48
N PRO A 118 -14.11 0.75 10.32
CA PRO A 118 -13.44 1.34 9.18
C PRO A 118 -12.76 2.68 9.48
N GLU A 119 -13.47 3.59 10.15
CA GLU A 119 -12.93 4.92 10.43
C GLU A 119 -11.72 4.88 11.38
N GLN A 120 -11.77 4.02 12.40
CA GLN A 120 -10.70 3.88 13.38
C GLN A 120 -9.45 3.24 12.76
N LEU A 121 -9.63 2.18 11.97
CA LEU A 121 -8.51 1.54 11.29
C LEU A 121 -7.88 2.48 10.26
N ARG A 122 -8.70 3.18 9.50
CA ARG A 122 -8.25 4.20 8.55
C ARG A 122 -7.44 5.29 9.26
N ALA A 123 -7.97 5.84 10.35
CA ALA A 123 -7.30 6.89 11.11
C ALA A 123 -5.95 6.42 11.70
N ALA A 124 -5.89 5.19 12.21
CA ALA A 124 -4.65 4.62 12.73
C ALA A 124 -3.56 4.51 11.64
N VAL A 125 -3.91 4.01 10.47
CA VAL A 125 -2.96 3.85 9.36
C VAL A 125 -2.52 5.21 8.82
N LEU A 126 -3.43 6.11 8.54
CA LEU A 126 -3.10 7.43 7.99
C LEU A 126 -2.34 8.30 8.99
N GLY A 127 -2.60 8.13 10.29
CA GLY A 127 -1.87 8.83 11.34
C GLY A 127 -0.41 8.42 11.45
N GLY A 128 -0.06 7.21 11.00
CA GLY A 128 1.32 6.71 10.96
C GLY A 128 2.04 6.94 9.63
N ALA A 129 1.31 7.32 8.61
CA ALA A 129 1.84 7.45 7.25
C ALA A 129 2.76 8.65 7.05
#